data_dbfb1e8848773b204921b2c0c3fef753
#
_entry.id   dbfb1e8848773b204921b2c0c3fef753
#
_cell.length_a   1.000
_cell.length_b   1.000
_cell.length_c   1.000
_cell.angle_alpha   90.00
_cell.angle_beta   90.00
_cell.angle_gamma   90.00
#
_symmetry.space_group_name_H-M   'P 1'
#
loop_
_entity.id
_entity.type
_entity.pdbx_description
1 polymer ?
#
loop_
_entity_poly.entity_id
_entity_poly.type
_entity_poly.pdbx_seq_one_letter_code
_entity_poly.pdbx_strand_id
1 'polypeptide(L)'
;MQIEGTVTCVLPEHQAVVVQDQSRGLYVVDQSSRGGGLPRPGDWVEVEGVTDPGLFAPMVQAHRLEIKGTGRWPEPVRPAWEQLLNGSLDAQWVELQGVVIAVEDDRVWLLLREGVLEVELRAAGLGPEGYGRLEDALVRLRGCLFASWDYQTHQVKAGSIRLYGAEVCVEQLPPQDWFELPARTAASLRLFDPSAGLFQRVRVAGQLLHRSGRELFLAGEGAGFRAWLKTEPSGLEPGELVEVVGFPDLAVRGSPVLRQARVRSVGRAELPEPRPLPEQDWNPAELDARRVRCEGVVVEQRRTERGWIFELQRGLRWLVVRWDRPDAPPEVAVGSRVALTGVCAVTPAGLEEAAEAGSFQILVGPADMLRV
;
A
#
# COMPACT_ATOMS: atom_id res chain seq x y z
N MET A 1 0.70 -41.17 -10.65
CA MET A 1 1.50 -40.25 -11.50
C MET A 1 2.96 -40.31 -11.09
N GLN A 2 3.85 -39.93 -12.01
CA GLN A 2 5.29 -39.80 -11.75
C GLN A 2 5.71 -38.38 -12.08
N ILE A 3 6.46 -37.75 -11.21
CA ILE A 3 7.03 -36.41 -11.41
C ILE A 3 8.49 -36.39 -10.99
N GLU A 4 9.27 -35.53 -11.62
CA GLU A 4 10.66 -35.27 -11.27
C GLU A 4 10.87 -33.78 -11.12
N GLY A 5 11.73 -33.36 -10.19
CA GLY A 5 12.02 -31.94 -10.00
C GLY A 5 13.02 -31.67 -8.87
N THR A 6 13.32 -30.40 -8.70
CA THR A 6 14.18 -29.94 -7.60
C THR A 6 13.30 -29.62 -6.37
N VAL A 7 13.71 -30.07 -5.21
CA VAL A 7 13.10 -29.69 -3.95
C VAL A 7 13.42 -28.22 -3.66
N THR A 8 12.42 -27.36 -3.65
CA THR A 8 12.55 -25.93 -3.37
C THR A 8 12.23 -25.56 -1.93
N CYS A 9 11.42 -26.38 -1.25
CA CYS A 9 11.06 -26.17 0.13
C CYS A 9 10.80 -27.51 0.85
N VAL A 10 11.07 -27.54 2.14
CA VAL A 10 10.79 -28.69 3.03
C VAL A 10 9.94 -28.20 4.18
N LEU A 11 8.84 -28.90 4.45
CA LEU A 11 7.88 -28.61 5.51
C LEU A 11 7.81 -29.85 6.45
N PRO A 12 8.73 -29.98 7.41
CA PRO A 12 8.85 -31.17 8.25
C PRO A 12 7.59 -31.43 9.08
N GLU A 13 6.94 -30.38 9.55
CA GLU A 13 5.71 -30.43 10.34
C GLU A 13 4.53 -31.06 9.60
N HIS A 14 4.59 -31.06 8.26
CA HIS A 14 3.57 -31.65 7.39
C HIS A 14 4.03 -32.92 6.69
N GLN A 15 5.25 -33.42 6.99
CA GLN A 15 5.88 -34.51 6.24
C GLN A 15 5.84 -34.25 4.73
N ALA A 16 6.12 -32.99 4.32
CA ALA A 16 5.92 -32.55 2.95
C ALA A 16 7.13 -31.79 2.41
N VAL A 17 7.20 -31.77 1.07
CA VAL A 17 8.18 -30.98 0.31
C VAL A 17 7.47 -30.28 -0.85
N VAL A 18 8.09 -29.22 -1.37
CA VAL A 18 7.72 -28.65 -2.67
C VAL A 18 8.74 -29.15 -3.69
N VAL A 19 8.23 -29.80 -4.72
CA VAL A 19 9.01 -30.25 -5.87
C VAL A 19 8.66 -29.41 -7.06
N GLN A 20 9.64 -28.76 -7.67
CA GLN A 20 9.45 -27.86 -8.79
C GLN A 20 10.33 -28.23 -9.98
N ASP A 21 9.72 -28.28 -11.14
CA ASP A 21 10.37 -28.39 -12.44
C ASP A 21 10.31 -27.06 -13.21
N GLN A 22 10.49 -27.07 -14.55
CA GLN A 22 10.37 -25.89 -15.38
C GLN A 22 8.95 -25.39 -15.57
N SER A 23 7.96 -26.19 -15.27
CA SER A 23 6.53 -25.89 -15.50
C SER A 23 5.88 -25.31 -14.24
N ARG A 24 6.00 -26.01 -13.12
CA ARG A 24 5.31 -25.64 -11.88
C ARG A 24 5.91 -26.33 -10.65
N GLY A 25 5.78 -25.70 -9.49
CA GLY A 25 5.95 -26.34 -8.19
C GLY A 25 4.69 -27.07 -7.75
N LEU A 26 4.88 -28.21 -7.07
CA LEU A 26 3.82 -29.03 -6.51
C LEU A 26 4.11 -29.32 -5.05
N TYR A 27 3.09 -29.24 -4.21
CA TYR A 27 3.13 -29.68 -2.83
C TYR A 27 3.00 -31.19 -2.78
N VAL A 28 3.99 -31.88 -2.17
CA VAL A 28 4.11 -33.32 -2.12
C VAL A 28 4.15 -33.75 -0.67
N VAL A 29 3.16 -34.52 -0.24
CA VAL A 29 3.13 -35.16 1.08
C VAL A 29 3.76 -36.54 0.99
N ASP A 30 4.82 -36.77 1.75
CA ASP A 30 5.50 -38.05 1.78
C ASP A 30 4.78 -39.03 2.72
N GLN A 31 4.16 -40.04 2.14
CA GLN A 31 3.53 -41.14 2.85
C GLN A 31 4.36 -42.44 2.77
N SER A 32 5.56 -42.36 2.20
CA SER A 32 6.45 -43.54 2.17
C SER A 32 6.84 -43.94 3.58
N SER A 33 6.50 -45.17 3.98
CA SER A 33 6.79 -45.75 5.29
C SER A 33 8.30 -45.98 5.56
N ARG A 34 9.17 -45.42 4.73
CA ARG A 34 10.63 -45.52 4.86
C ARG A 34 11.10 -44.51 5.88
N GLY A 35 11.74 -44.96 6.96
CA GLY A 35 12.37 -44.15 8.00
C GLY A 35 13.59 -43.32 7.53
N GLY A 36 13.63 -42.91 6.28
CA GLY A 36 14.55 -41.93 5.70
C GLY A 36 13.97 -40.52 5.88
N GLY A 37 14.78 -39.59 6.35
CA GLY A 37 14.34 -38.18 6.47
C GLY A 37 13.93 -37.59 5.11
N LEU A 38 13.16 -36.49 5.15
CA LEU A 38 12.79 -35.73 3.96
C LEU A 38 14.03 -35.25 3.19
N PRO A 39 13.96 -35.16 1.85
CA PRO A 39 15.04 -34.59 1.04
C PRO A 39 15.31 -33.14 1.44
N ARG A 40 16.47 -32.62 1.07
CA ARG A 40 16.90 -31.25 1.36
C ARG A 40 16.55 -30.30 0.21
N PRO A 41 16.38 -29.02 0.47
CA PRO A 41 16.31 -28.05 -0.61
C PRO A 41 17.53 -28.16 -1.52
N GLY A 42 17.27 -28.20 -2.85
CA GLY A 42 18.28 -28.42 -3.88
C GLY A 42 18.45 -29.87 -4.33
N ASP A 43 17.87 -30.85 -3.65
CA ASP A 43 17.90 -32.24 -4.12
C ASP A 43 17.00 -32.41 -5.36
N TRP A 44 17.48 -33.19 -6.34
CA TRP A 44 16.69 -33.67 -7.46
C TRP A 44 16.01 -34.98 -7.06
N VAL A 45 14.68 -34.98 -7.13
CA VAL A 45 13.89 -36.10 -6.67
C VAL A 45 12.97 -36.64 -7.77
N GLU A 46 12.71 -37.95 -7.68
CA GLU A 46 11.64 -38.64 -8.40
C GLU A 46 10.56 -39.03 -7.40
N VAL A 47 9.33 -38.69 -7.73
CA VAL A 47 8.14 -38.91 -6.90
C VAL A 47 7.13 -39.75 -7.63
N GLU A 48 6.70 -40.87 -7.04
CA GLU A 48 5.57 -41.66 -7.49
C GLU A 48 4.42 -41.53 -6.46
N GLY A 49 3.24 -41.18 -6.95
CA GLY A 49 2.10 -40.93 -6.08
C GLY A 49 0.78 -40.78 -6.81
N VAL A 50 -0.22 -40.38 -6.04
CA VAL A 50 -1.55 -40.06 -6.55
C VAL A 50 -1.85 -38.58 -6.36
N THR A 51 -2.57 -37.99 -7.30
CA THR A 51 -3.05 -36.62 -7.19
C THR A 51 -4.19 -36.54 -6.19
N ASP A 52 -4.16 -35.52 -5.37
CA ASP A 52 -5.21 -35.16 -4.44
C ASP A 52 -5.64 -33.70 -4.74
N PRO A 53 -6.93 -33.40 -4.82
CA PRO A 53 -7.39 -32.05 -5.07
C PRO A 53 -6.98 -31.06 -3.96
N GLY A 54 -6.64 -31.57 -2.78
CA GLY A 54 -6.33 -30.73 -1.62
C GLY A 54 -7.54 -29.93 -1.12
N LEU A 55 -7.35 -29.16 -0.08
CA LEU A 55 -8.39 -28.26 0.42
C LEU A 55 -8.42 -26.92 -0.36
N PHE A 56 -7.27 -26.50 -0.88
CA PHE A 56 -7.11 -25.24 -1.58
C PHE A 56 -6.46 -25.40 -2.96
N ALA A 57 -5.34 -26.13 -3.04
CA ALA A 57 -4.61 -26.36 -4.28
C ALA A 57 -4.31 -27.84 -4.45
N PRO A 58 -4.21 -28.35 -5.69
CA PRO A 58 -3.86 -29.74 -5.96
C PRO A 58 -2.49 -30.09 -5.38
N MET A 59 -2.39 -31.28 -4.80
CA MET A 59 -1.18 -31.81 -4.22
C MET A 59 -0.93 -33.27 -4.63
N VAL A 60 0.21 -33.81 -4.27
CA VAL A 60 0.58 -35.22 -4.54
C VAL A 60 0.75 -35.94 -3.22
N GLN A 61 0.06 -37.05 -3.07
CA GLN A 61 0.30 -38.04 -2.00
C GLN A 61 1.33 -39.04 -2.51
N ALA A 62 2.57 -38.91 -2.08
CA ALA A 62 3.68 -39.72 -2.55
C ALA A 62 3.75 -41.01 -1.76
N HIS A 63 3.70 -42.16 -2.42
CA HIS A 63 4.02 -43.46 -1.82
C HIS A 63 5.50 -43.87 -2.03
N ARG A 64 6.20 -43.19 -2.94
CA ARG A 64 7.63 -43.31 -3.16
C ARG A 64 8.23 -41.94 -3.46
N LEU A 65 9.30 -41.59 -2.77
CA LEU A 65 10.09 -40.42 -3.00
C LEU A 65 11.57 -40.83 -2.94
N GLU A 66 12.29 -40.61 -4.05
CA GLU A 66 13.69 -40.99 -4.17
C GLU A 66 14.58 -39.81 -4.56
N ILE A 67 15.69 -39.61 -3.84
CA ILE A 67 16.71 -38.61 -4.18
C ILE A 67 17.58 -39.21 -5.29
N LYS A 68 17.62 -38.55 -6.45
CA LYS A 68 18.43 -38.94 -7.61
C LYS A 68 19.75 -38.20 -7.71
N GLY A 69 19.92 -37.13 -6.95
CA GLY A 69 21.13 -36.31 -6.96
C GLY A 69 20.86 -34.85 -6.59
N THR A 70 21.72 -33.96 -7.04
CA THR A 70 21.58 -32.52 -6.86
C THR A 70 20.82 -31.94 -8.06
N GLY A 71 19.76 -31.19 -7.79
CA GLY A 71 18.96 -30.50 -8.78
C GLY A 71 19.48 -29.10 -9.13
N ARG A 72 18.98 -28.58 -10.22
CA ARG A 72 19.17 -27.17 -10.57
C ARG A 72 18.03 -26.35 -10.00
N TRP A 73 18.33 -25.32 -9.24
CA TRP A 73 17.31 -24.40 -8.74
C TRP A 73 16.54 -23.78 -9.91
N PRO A 74 15.21 -23.76 -9.84
CA PRO A 74 14.39 -23.06 -10.82
C PRO A 74 14.62 -21.55 -10.72
N GLU A 75 14.48 -20.84 -11.82
CA GLU A 75 14.45 -19.38 -11.76
C GLU A 75 13.20 -18.93 -11.01
N PRO A 76 13.35 -17.98 -10.07
CA PRO A 76 12.20 -17.53 -9.30
C PRO A 76 11.23 -16.76 -10.18
N VAL A 77 9.94 -17.06 -10.04
CA VAL A 77 8.87 -16.30 -10.68
C VAL A 77 8.77 -14.94 -10.01
N ARG A 78 8.64 -13.87 -10.79
CA ARG A 78 8.29 -12.52 -10.32
C ARG A 78 6.80 -12.31 -10.49
N PRO A 79 5.99 -12.45 -9.41
CA PRO A 79 4.54 -12.40 -9.52
C PRO A 79 4.03 -11.04 -9.98
N ALA A 80 2.99 -11.04 -10.82
CA ALA A 80 2.13 -9.89 -10.99
C ALA A 80 1.24 -9.71 -9.74
N TRP A 81 0.76 -8.49 -9.51
CA TRP A 81 -0.07 -8.18 -8.34
C TRP A 81 -1.30 -9.08 -8.22
N GLU A 82 -2.02 -9.30 -9.32
CA GLU A 82 -3.22 -10.15 -9.37
C GLU A 82 -2.91 -11.60 -8.98
N GLN A 83 -1.72 -12.10 -9.31
CA GLN A 83 -1.30 -13.46 -8.95
C GLN A 83 -1.02 -13.61 -7.45
N LEU A 84 -0.56 -12.52 -6.79
CA LEU A 84 -0.40 -12.48 -5.34
C LEU A 84 -1.75 -12.47 -4.60
N LEU A 85 -2.80 -11.93 -5.24
CA LEU A 85 -4.12 -11.81 -4.64
C LEU A 85 -5.01 -13.06 -4.81
N ASN A 86 -4.77 -13.86 -5.87
CA ASN A 86 -5.67 -14.95 -6.26
C ASN A 86 -5.18 -16.36 -5.90
N GLY A 87 -3.97 -16.49 -5.33
CA GLY A 87 -3.40 -17.77 -4.92
C GLY A 87 -2.95 -18.68 -6.08
N SER A 88 -2.89 -18.18 -7.32
CA SER A 88 -2.52 -18.99 -8.50
C SER A 88 -1.07 -19.49 -8.49
N LEU A 89 -0.21 -18.89 -7.66
CA LEU A 89 1.20 -19.24 -7.51
C LEU A 89 1.48 -20.08 -6.26
N ASP A 90 0.48 -20.80 -5.74
CA ASP A 90 0.69 -21.70 -4.61
C ASP A 90 1.77 -22.75 -4.93
N ALA A 91 2.67 -23.00 -3.98
CA ALA A 91 3.84 -23.86 -4.10
C ALA A 91 4.89 -23.44 -5.16
N GLN A 92 4.92 -22.17 -5.59
CA GLN A 92 5.92 -21.68 -6.54
C GLN A 92 7.10 -21.03 -5.83
N TRP A 93 8.33 -21.22 -6.36
CA TRP A 93 9.50 -20.47 -5.99
C TRP A 93 9.41 -19.08 -6.60
N VAL A 94 9.32 -18.04 -5.77
CA VAL A 94 9.09 -16.67 -6.21
C VAL A 94 10.17 -15.72 -5.71
N GLU A 95 10.27 -14.56 -6.38
CA GLU A 95 11.08 -13.42 -5.96
C GLU A 95 10.17 -12.19 -5.86
N LEU A 96 10.19 -11.55 -4.69
CA LEU A 96 9.50 -10.29 -4.41
C LEU A 96 10.53 -9.21 -4.08
N GLN A 97 10.30 -7.98 -4.54
CA GLN A 97 11.13 -6.83 -4.18
C GLN A 97 10.21 -5.71 -3.67
N GLY A 98 10.54 -5.15 -2.52
CA GLY A 98 9.72 -4.07 -1.94
C GLY A 98 10.34 -3.50 -0.68
N VAL A 99 9.71 -2.46 -0.14
CA VAL A 99 10.12 -1.84 1.11
C VAL A 99 9.31 -2.41 2.26
N VAL A 100 9.98 -2.87 3.30
CA VAL A 100 9.33 -3.30 4.54
C VAL A 100 8.82 -2.06 5.28
N ILE A 101 7.51 -1.90 5.41
CA ILE A 101 6.90 -0.72 6.04
C ILE A 101 6.48 -0.96 7.49
N ALA A 102 6.32 -2.22 7.88
CA ALA A 102 6.05 -2.63 9.25
C ALA A 102 6.52 -4.06 9.47
N VAL A 103 6.79 -4.41 10.72
CA VAL A 103 7.18 -5.76 11.16
C VAL A 103 6.42 -6.09 12.43
N GLU A 104 5.84 -7.28 12.51
CA GLU A 104 5.20 -7.84 13.68
C GLU A 104 5.52 -9.35 13.74
N ASP A 105 6.32 -9.77 14.69
CA ASP A 105 6.86 -11.12 14.81
C ASP A 105 7.57 -11.59 13.53
N ASP A 106 7.02 -12.61 12.86
CA ASP A 106 7.50 -13.15 11.58
C ASP A 106 6.75 -12.62 10.36
N ARG A 107 5.90 -11.62 10.54
CA ARG A 107 5.15 -10.94 9.48
C ARG A 107 5.78 -9.62 9.13
N VAL A 108 5.89 -9.38 7.84
CA VAL A 108 6.32 -8.10 7.30
C VAL A 108 5.26 -7.57 6.34
N TRP A 109 5.04 -6.27 6.38
CA TRP A 109 4.23 -5.58 5.39
C TRP A 109 5.15 -4.99 4.34
N LEU A 110 5.07 -5.55 3.14
CA LEU A 110 5.91 -5.18 2.02
C LEU A 110 5.18 -4.21 1.12
N LEU A 111 5.68 -2.99 1.01
CA LEU A 111 5.21 -2.02 0.03
C LEU A 111 5.76 -2.40 -1.34
N LEU A 112 4.87 -2.83 -2.22
CA LEU A 112 5.11 -3.09 -3.63
C LEU A 112 4.63 -1.88 -4.46
N ARG A 113 4.86 -1.93 -5.77
CA ARG A 113 4.43 -0.86 -6.68
C ARG A 113 2.91 -0.67 -6.66
N GLU A 114 2.17 -1.76 -6.67
CA GLU A 114 0.71 -1.78 -6.80
C GLU A 114 -0.02 -1.65 -5.45
N GLY A 115 0.62 -2.08 -4.36
CA GLY A 115 -0.02 -2.08 -3.05
C GLY A 115 0.86 -2.58 -1.91
N VAL A 116 0.22 -2.87 -0.80
CA VAL A 116 0.88 -3.44 0.38
C VAL A 116 0.50 -4.91 0.51
N LEU A 117 1.50 -5.75 0.66
CA LEU A 117 1.37 -7.20 0.83
C LEU A 117 1.81 -7.60 2.24
N GLU A 118 0.97 -8.31 2.97
CA GLU A 118 1.34 -8.99 4.21
C GLU A 118 2.07 -10.29 3.86
N VAL A 119 3.29 -10.45 4.34
CA VAL A 119 4.11 -11.64 4.09
C VAL A 119 4.53 -12.25 5.41
N GLU A 120 4.04 -13.43 5.70
CA GLU A 120 4.54 -14.26 6.79
C GLU A 120 5.82 -14.97 6.32
N LEU A 121 6.96 -14.61 6.93
CA LEU A 121 8.28 -15.13 6.56
C LEU A 121 8.64 -16.34 7.39
N ARG A 122 8.82 -17.47 6.74
CA ARG A 122 9.37 -18.69 7.35
C ARG A 122 10.83 -18.86 6.93
N ALA A 123 11.68 -17.92 7.38
CA ALA A 123 13.11 -17.87 7.04
C ALA A 123 13.94 -18.66 8.04
N ALA A 124 14.86 -19.47 7.53
CA ALA A 124 15.83 -20.16 8.37
C ALA A 124 16.84 -19.15 8.95
N GLY A 125 16.92 -19.06 10.28
CA GLY A 125 17.96 -18.29 10.97
C GLY A 125 17.66 -16.82 11.24
N LEU A 126 16.49 -16.29 10.86
CA LEU A 126 16.02 -14.99 11.30
C LEU A 126 15.14 -15.14 12.55
N GLY A 127 15.63 -14.66 13.70
CA GLY A 127 14.79 -14.49 14.88
C GLY A 127 14.04 -13.16 14.88
N PRO A 128 13.14 -12.90 15.87
CA PRO A 128 12.34 -11.67 15.93
C PRO A 128 13.16 -10.38 15.83
N GLU A 129 14.34 -10.33 16.45
CA GLU A 129 15.25 -9.17 16.36
C GLU A 129 15.81 -8.96 14.95
N GLY A 130 15.97 -10.04 14.17
CA GLY A 130 16.41 -9.96 12.77
C GLY A 130 15.36 -9.33 11.87
N TYR A 131 14.10 -9.67 12.09
CA TYR A 131 12.99 -9.08 11.33
C TYR A 131 12.82 -7.58 11.62
N GLY A 132 12.97 -7.15 12.88
CA GLY A 132 12.85 -5.73 13.26
C GLY A 132 13.85 -4.82 12.53
N ARG A 133 15.03 -5.34 12.15
CA ARG A 133 16.03 -4.58 11.38
C ARG A 133 15.67 -4.38 9.90
N LEU A 134 14.65 -5.08 9.41
CA LEU A 134 14.18 -4.96 8.04
C LEU A 134 13.27 -3.74 7.85
N GLU A 135 12.77 -3.15 8.93
CA GLU A 135 11.83 -2.03 8.83
C GLU A 135 12.46 -0.86 8.08
N ASP A 136 11.70 -0.33 7.12
CA ASP A 136 12.11 0.74 6.21
C ASP A 136 13.25 0.38 5.22
N ALA A 137 13.74 -0.87 5.20
CA ALA A 137 14.71 -1.35 4.22
C ALA A 137 14.03 -1.75 2.91
N LEU A 138 14.75 -1.57 1.78
CA LEU A 138 14.42 -2.23 0.52
C LEU A 138 14.99 -3.64 0.57
N VAL A 139 14.12 -4.62 0.41
CA VAL A 139 14.48 -6.04 0.50
C VAL A 139 14.09 -6.78 -0.78
N ARG A 140 14.85 -7.84 -1.05
CA ARG A 140 14.49 -8.89 -1.99
C ARG A 140 14.23 -10.16 -1.19
N LEU A 141 13.04 -10.71 -1.35
CA LEU A 141 12.59 -11.93 -0.70
C LEU A 141 12.47 -13.03 -1.75
N ARG A 142 13.01 -14.20 -1.47
CA ARG A 142 12.80 -15.41 -2.27
C ARG A 142 12.24 -16.49 -1.37
N GLY A 143 11.36 -17.33 -1.88
CA GLY A 143 10.79 -18.42 -1.11
C GLY A 143 9.70 -19.17 -1.87
N CYS A 144 9.26 -20.28 -1.33
CA CYS A 144 8.06 -20.96 -1.81
C CYS A 144 6.82 -20.22 -1.31
N LEU A 145 6.05 -19.68 -2.24
CA LEU A 145 4.84 -18.95 -1.95
C LEU A 145 3.69 -19.91 -1.64
N PHE A 146 2.99 -19.64 -0.54
CA PHE A 146 1.71 -20.23 -0.22
C PHE A 146 0.69 -19.13 0.03
N ALA A 147 -0.47 -19.26 -0.59
CA ALA A 147 -1.57 -18.34 -0.34
C ALA A 147 -2.04 -18.48 1.13
N SER A 148 -2.33 -17.35 1.76
CA SER A 148 -3.12 -17.38 2.99
C SER A 148 -4.59 -17.53 2.64
N TRP A 149 -5.28 -18.46 3.27
CA TRP A 149 -6.68 -18.74 3.02
C TRP A 149 -7.44 -19.04 4.29
N ASP A 150 -8.75 -18.79 4.24
CA ASP A 150 -9.65 -19.04 5.36
C ASP A 150 -10.08 -20.52 5.35
N TYR A 151 -9.85 -21.22 6.46
CA TYR A 151 -10.14 -22.64 6.59
C TYR A 151 -11.62 -23.00 6.58
N GLN A 152 -12.51 -22.02 6.87
CA GLN A 152 -13.95 -22.25 6.88
C GLN A 152 -14.59 -21.99 5.52
N THR A 153 -14.16 -20.91 4.86
CA THR A 153 -14.73 -20.48 3.59
C THR A 153 -13.96 -20.97 2.37
N HIS A 154 -12.74 -21.48 2.57
CA HIS A 154 -11.78 -21.87 1.53
C HIS A 154 -11.42 -20.74 0.55
N GLN A 155 -11.61 -19.49 0.98
CA GLN A 155 -11.31 -18.32 0.17
C GLN A 155 -9.91 -17.79 0.46
N VAL A 156 -9.24 -17.30 -0.58
CA VAL A 156 -7.94 -16.65 -0.45
C VAL A 156 -8.10 -15.35 0.36
N LYS A 157 -7.22 -15.17 1.33
CA LYS A 157 -7.08 -13.91 2.04
C LYS A 157 -6.25 -12.96 1.18
N ALA A 158 -6.92 -12.14 0.38
CA ALA A 158 -6.27 -11.22 -0.53
C ALA A 158 -5.30 -10.29 0.21
N GLY A 159 -4.10 -10.11 -0.34
CA GLY A 159 -3.07 -9.26 0.26
C GLY A 159 -2.28 -9.89 1.40
N SER A 160 -2.43 -11.20 1.64
CA SER A 160 -1.66 -11.95 2.65
C SER A 160 -1.13 -13.25 2.06
N ILE A 161 0.17 -13.49 2.18
CA ILE A 161 0.85 -14.71 1.73
C ILE A 161 1.82 -15.23 2.78
N ARG A 162 2.27 -16.47 2.60
CA ARG A 162 3.34 -17.08 3.38
C ARG A 162 4.50 -17.44 2.45
N LEU A 163 5.72 -17.14 2.87
CA LEU A 163 6.94 -17.56 2.18
C LEU A 163 7.71 -18.54 3.04
N TYR A 164 7.73 -19.79 2.63
CA TYR A 164 8.51 -20.85 3.27
C TYR A 164 9.90 -20.98 2.64
N GLY A 165 10.88 -21.36 3.48
CA GLY A 165 12.28 -21.40 3.03
C GLY A 165 12.78 -20.04 2.58
N ALA A 166 12.27 -18.97 3.20
CA ALA A 166 12.51 -17.61 2.74
C ALA A 166 13.98 -17.20 2.88
N GLU A 167 14.53 -16.68 1.79
CA GLU A 167 15.80 -15.98 1.74
C GLU A 167 15.53 -14.47 1.74
N VAL A 168 16.16 -13.75 2.67
CA VAL A 168 16.00 -12.30 2.81
C VAL A 168 17.31 -11.61 2.45
N CYS A 169 17.31 -10.81 1.39
CA CYS A 169 18.44 -9.99 0.99
C CYS A 169 18.08 -8.51 1.16
N VAL A 170 18.79 -7.80 2.03
CA VAL A 170 18.66 -6.35 2.18
C VAL A 170 19.44 -5.69 1.05
N GLU A 171 18.74 -5.03 0.13
CA GLU A 171 19.34 -4.30 -1.00
C GLU A 171 19.73 -2.88 -0.63
N GLN A 172 18.91 -2.24 0.22
CA GLN A 172 19.16 -0.89 0.69
C GLN A 172 18.68 -0.75 2.13
N LEU A 173 19.57 -0.33 3.00
CA LEU A 173 19.23 0.03 4.38
C LEU A 173 18.39 1.31 4.43
N PRO A 174 17.60 1.51 5.49
CA PRO A 174 16.91 2.77 5.70
C PRO A 174 17.92 3.92 5.79
N PRO A 175 17.58 5.14 5.34
CA PRO A 175 18.46 6.29 5.47
C PRO A 175 18.74 6.58 6.95
N GLN A 176 19.99 6.97 7.28
CA GLN A 176 20.33 7.37 8.64
C GLN A 176 19.61 8.68 9.04
N ASP A 177 19.56 9.65 8.13
CA ASP A 177 18.70 10.83 8.24
C ASP A 177 17.76 10.91 7.05
N TRP A 178 16.47 10.87 7.33
CA TRP A 178 15.41 10.94 6.34
C TRP A 178 15.39 12.27 5.59
N PHE A 179 15.81 13.34 6.23
CA PHE A 179 15.71 14.69 5.71
C PHE A 179 16.97 15.20 5.02
N GLU A 180 18.01 14.37 4.89
CA GLU A 180 19.19 14.64 4.05
C GLU A 180 19.01 14.28 2.58
N LEU A 181 17.90 13.60 2.24
CA LEU A 181 17.60 13.25 0.86
C LEU A 181 17.50 14.51 -0.02
N PRO A 182 17.91 14.43 -1.30
CA PRO A 182 17.76 15.54 -2.23
C PRO A 182 16.32 16.06 -2.30
N ALA A 183 16.17 17.40 -2.20
CA ALA A 183 14.85 18.01 -2.29
C ALA A 183 14.33 17.96 -3.74
N ARG A 184 13.03 17.69 -3.87
CA ARG A 184 12.29 17.79 -5.13
C ARG A 184 11.15 18.80 -4.97
N THR A 185 10.74 19.43 -6.08
CA THR A 185 9.55 20.27 -6.07
C THR A 185 8.29 19.42 -6.21
N ALA A 186 7.16 19.89 -5.66
CA ALA A 186 5.88 19.19 -5.83
C ALA A 186 5.50 19.03 -7.31
N ALA A 187 5.81 20.04 -8.14
CA ALA A 187 5.57 19.98 -9.58
C ALA A 187 6.40 18.85 -10.26
N SER A 188 7.64 18.64 -9.83
CA SER A 188 8.51 17.60 -10.39
C SER A 188 8.04 16.19 -10.11
N LEU A 189 7.22 15.98 -9.07
CA LEU A 189 6.65 14.67 -8.76
C LEU A 189 5.69 14.15 -9.84
N ARG A 190 5.17 15.02 -10.70
CA ARG A 190 4.30 14.64 -11.83
C ARG A 190 5.08 14.22 -13.06
N LEU A 191 6.38 14.48 -13.09
CA LEU A 191 7.23 14.14 -14.23
C LEU A 191 7.75 12.71 -14.07
N PHE A 192 7.66 11.95 -15.15
CA PHE A 192 8.29 10.64 -15.20
C PHE A 192 9.80 10.79 -15.12
N ASP A 193 10.40 10.19 -14.11
CA ASP A 193 11.86 10.14 -13.95
C ASP A 193 12.33 8.69 -14.17
N PRO A 194 12.89 8.38 -15.34
CA PRO A 194 13.35 7.02 -15.64
C PRO A 194 14.52 6.57 -14.76
N SER A 195 15.22 7.51 -14.11
CA SER A 195 16.31 7.23 -13.18
C SER A 195 15.84 7.03 -11.73
N ALA A 196 14.63 7.45 -11.42
CA ALA A 196 14.04 7.22 -10.10
C ALA A 196 13.66 5.74 -9.98
N GLY A 197 14.37 5.00 -9.12
CA GLY A 197 13.98 3.64 -8.76
C GLY A 197 12.56 3.62 -8.16
N LEU A 198 11.82 2.55 -8.41
CA LEU A 198 10.42 2.38 -7.97
C LEU A 198 10.21 2.57 -6.46
N PHE A 199 11.27 2.39 -5.68
CA PHE A 199 11.25 2.45 -4.22
C PHE A 199 12.13 3.57 -3.66
N GLN A 200 12.37 4.64 -4.43
CA GLN A 200 13.12 5.78 -3.95
C GLN A 200 12.23 6.75 -3.19
N ARG A 201 12.61 7.03 -1.96
CA ARG A 201 12.01 8.11 -1.19
C ARG A 201 12.47 9.46 -1.74
N VAL A 202 11.58 10.42 -1.69
CA VAL A 202 11.85 11.79 -2.07
C VAL A 202 11.53 12.73 -0.92
N ARG A 203 12.26 13.84 -0.82
CA ARG A 203 11.97 14.92 0.11
C ARG A 203 11.32 16.07 -0.64
N VAL A 204 10.19 16.56 -0.13
CA VAL A 204 9.44 17.69 -0.70
C VAL A 204 9.13 18.69 0.40
N ALA A 205 9.40 19.96 0.16
CA ALA A 205 9.00 21.04 1.04
C ALA A 205 7.62 21.58 0.66
N GLY A 206 6.84 21.98 1.67
CA GLY A 206 5.51 22.55 1.45
C GLY A 206 4.97 23.25 2.68
N GLN A 207 3.84 23.92 2.51
CA GLN A 207 3.09 24.50 3.61
C GLN A 207 1.83 23.66 3.87
N LEU A 208 1.60 23.32 5.13
CA LEU A 208 0.42 22.57 5.53
C LEU A 208 -0.83 23.46 5.40
N LEU A 209 -1.75 23.05 4.55
CA LEU A 209 -3.03 23.69 4.33
C LEU A 209 -4.14 23.07 5.19
N HIS A 210 -4.15 21.74 5.27
CA HIS A 210 -5.17 20.97 6.00
C HIS A 210 -4.62 19.61 6.42
N ARG A 211 -5.15 19.09 7.52
CA ARG A 211 -4.82 17.76 8.05
C ARG A 211 -6.10 17.00 8.38
N SER A 212 -6.19 15.77 7.92
CA SER A 212 -7.26 14.84 8.28
C SER A 212 -6.64 13.51 8.75
N GLY A 213 -6.53 13.34 10.07
CA GLY A 213 -5.82 12.20 10.65
C GLY A 213 -4.35 12.15 10.20
N ARG A 214 -3.98 11.08 9.50
CA ARG A 214 -2.64 10.88 8.92
C ARG A 214 -2.45 11.49 7.53
N GLU A 215 -3.48 12.07 6.97
CA GLU A 215 -3.41 12.68 5.65
C GLU A 215 -3.15 14.17 5.74
N LEU A 216 -2.14 14.64 5.02
CA LEU A 216 -1.75 16.03 4.91
C LEU A 216 -2.03 16.54 3.49
N PHE A 217 -2.58 17.75 3.40
CA PHE A 217 -2.80 18.51 2.17
C PHE A 217 -1.85 19.71 2.19
N LEU A 218 -0.95 19.79 1.21
CA LEU A 218 0.18 20.69 1.24
C LEU A 218 0.27 21.54 -0.02
N ALA A 219 0.54 22.84 0.16
CA ALA A 219 0.96 23.71 -0.91
C ALA A 219 2.47 23.55 -1.10
N GLY A 220 2.89 23.01 -2.24
CA GLY A 220 4.27 22.91 -2.65
C GLY A 220 4.62 23.87 -3.77
N GLU A 221 5.93 23.91 -4.13
CA GLU A 221 6.41 24.70 -5.26
C GLU A 221 5.80 24.19 -6.58
N GLY A 222 5.08 25.06 -7.27
CA GLY A 222 4.43 24.81 -8.55
C GLY A 222 3.14 23.98 -8.51
N ALA A 223 2.94 23.13 -7.49
CA ALA A 223 1.78 22.24 -7.37
C ALA A 223 1.37 22.00 -5.91
N GLY A 224 0.10 21.60 -5.70
CA GLY A 224 -0.30 20.93 -4.46
C GLY A 224 0.18 19.50 -4.44
N PHE A 225 0.34 18.92 -3.26
CA PHE A 225 0.60 17.50 -3.07
C PHE A 225 0.00 17.02 -1.76
N ARG A 226 -0.13 15.71 -1.63
CA ARG A 226 -0.68 15.08 -0.43
C ARG A 226 0.38 14.17 0.19
N ALA A 227 0.26 13.91 1.48
CA ALA A 227 1.12 12.95 2.16
C ALA A 227 0.28 12.06 3.09
N TRP A 228 0.50 10.75 3.01
CA TRP A 228 -0.03 9.76 3.95
C TRP A 228 1.08 9.39 4.92
N LEU A 229 0.96 9.87 6.15
CA LEU A 229 1.97 9.66 7.17
C LEU A 229 1.97 8.22 7.67
N LYS A 230 3.15 7.70 7.98
CA LYS A 230 3.35 6.40 8.61
C LYS A 230 2.69 6.34 10.00
N THR A 231 2.85 7.42 10.76
CA THR A 231 2.27 7.60 12.10
C THR A 231 1.47 8.88 12.15
N GLU A 232 0.49 8.94 13.03
CA GLU A 232 -0.28 10.16 13.23
C GLU A 232 0.62 11.23 13.88
N PRO A 233 0.70 12.45 13.29
CA PRO A 233 1.57 13.49 13.82
C PRO A 233 0.91 14.18 15.03
N SER A 234 1.71 14.50 16.03
CA SER A 234 1.30 15.36 17.14
C SER A 234 1.64 16.81 16.83
N GLY A 235 0.71 17.73 17.07
CA GLY A 235 0.97 19.16 17.09
C GLY A 235 1.14 19.88 15.75
N LEU A 236 0.91 19.22 14.60
CA LEU A 236 0.95 19.86 13.29
C LEU A 236 -0.34 20.65 13.02
N GLU A 237 -0.17 21.93 12.68
CA GLU A 237 -1.28 22.85 12.39
C GLU A 237 -1.17 23.50 10.99
N PRO A 238 -2.30 23.88 10.38
CA PRO A 238 -2.29 24.67 9.15
C PRO A 238 -1.44 25.93 9.28
N GLY A 239 -0.69 26.25 8.24
CA GLY A 239 0.27 27.37 8.19
C GLY A 239 1.71 26.94 8.45
N GLU A 240 1.96 25.74 8.98
CA GLU A 240 3.33 25.28 9.17
C GLU A 240 4.04 25.00 7.85
N LEU A 241 5.30 25.44 7.78
CA LEU A 241 6.22 25.06 6.73
C LEU A 241 6.85 23.73 7.14
N VAL A 242 6.75 22.75 6.26
CA VAL A 242 7.18 21.38 6.56
C VAL A 242 8.05 20.80 5.46
N GLU A 243 8.91 19.89 5.83
CA GLU A 243 9.55 18.95 4.92
C GLU A 243 8.91 17.58 5.10
N VAL A 244 8.57 16.97 3.99
CA VAL A 244 7.94 15.65 3.92
C VAL A 244 8.82 14.71 3.14
N VAL A 245 9.08 13.53 3.69
CA VAL A 245 9.83 12.46 3.03
C VAL A 245 8.93 11.24 2.89
N GLY A 246 8.79 10.72 1.69
CA GLY A 246 7.95 9.54 1.43
C GLY A 246 8.16 8.95 0.04
N PHE A 247 7.40 7.91 -0.27
CA PHE A 247 7.40 7.27 -1.57
C PHE A 247 6.37 7.94 -2.48
N PRO A 248 6.76 8.46 -3.65
CA PRO A 248 5.83 9.07 -4.58
C PRO A 248 4.90 8.01 -5.19
N ASP A 249 3.61 8.25 -5.10
CA ASP A 249 2.57 7.49 -5.79
C ASP A 249 1.96 8.35 -6.89
N LEU A 250 2.19 7.94 -8.14
CA LEU A 250 1.74 8.64 -9.33
C LEU A 250 0.43 8.07 -9.91
N ALA A 251 -0.07 6.96 -9.34
CA ALA A 251 -1.27 6.29 -9.84
C ALA A 251 -2.58 7.00 -9.44
N VAL A 252 -2.51 8.05 -8.64
CA VAL A 252 -3.69 8.73 -8.08
C VAL A 252 -4.17 9.81 -9.05
N ARG A 253 -5.48 9.84 -9.30
CA ARG A 253 -6.13 10.99 -9.95
C ARG A 253 -6.06 12.17 -8.97
N GLY A 254 -5.46 13.27 -9.36
CA GLY A 254 -5.31 14.46 -8.50
C GLY A 254 -3.86 14.87 -8.30
N SER A 255 -3.54 15.36 -7.12
CA SER A 255 -2.18 15.71 -6.72
C SER A 255 -1.31 14.48 -6.50
N PRO A 256 0.02 14.58 -6.69
CA PRO A 256 0.94 13.55 -6.25
C PRO A 256 0.77 13.26 -4.75
N VAL A 257 0.91 11.99 -4.39
CA VAL A 257 0.79 11.54 -3.01
C VAL A 257 2.13 10.94 -2.56
N LEU A 258 2.62 11.34 -1.40
CA LEU A 258 3.76 10.70 -0.74
C LEU A 258 3.21 9.67 0.26
N ARG A 259 3.45 8.39 0.01
CA ARG A 259 3.06 7.30 0.93
C ARG A 259 4.12 7.01 1.95
N GLN A 260 3.72 6.42 3.10
CA GLN A 260 4.61 6.07 4.21
C GLN A 260 5.49 7.25 4.62
N ALA A 261 4.87 8.43 4.64
CA ALA A 261 5.59 9.67 4.78
C ALA A 261 5.97 9.95 6.24
N ARG A 262 7.11 10.63 6.39
CA ARG A 262 7.54 11.29 7.62
C ARG A 262 7.56 12.79 7.39
N VAL A 263 7.26 13.55 8.43
CA VAL A 263 7.17 15.00 8.35
C VAL A 263 7.95 15.64 9.49
N ARG A 264 8.60 16.78 9.21
CA ARG A 264 9.13 17.68 10.24
C ARG A 264 8.70 19.12 9.94
N SER A 265 8.38 19.87 10.99
CA SER A 265 8.14 21.30 10.89
C SER A 265 9.49 22.03 10.81
N VAL A 266 9.57 23.01 9.91
CA VAL A 266 10.75 23.85 9.70
C VAL A 266 10.47 25.33 9.89
N GLY A 267 9.22 25.70 10.17
CA GLY A 267 8.79 27.05 10.39
C GLY A 267 7.29 27.24 10.25
N ARG A 268 6.85 28.48 10.20
CA ARG A 268 5.45 28.86 10.01
C ARG A 268 5.36 30.08 9.12
N ALA A 269 4.34 30.12 8.28
CA ALA A 269 4.03 31.26 7.44
C ALA A 269 2.51 31.46 7.36
N GLU A 270 2.10 32.64 6.91
CA GLU A 270 0.70 32.91 6.64
C GLU A 270 0.18 32.00 5.53
N LEU A 271 -1.04 31.49 5.71
CA LEU A 271 -1.66 30.61 4.70
C LEU A 271 -1.85 31.36 3.38
N PRO A 272 -1.67 30.67 2.23
CA PRO A 272 -1.86 31.30 0.95
C PRO A 272 -3.31 31.75 0.77
N GLU A 273 -3.49 32.87 0.09
CA GLU A 273 -4.82 33.38 -0.26
C GLU A 273 -5.66 32.31 -0.99
N PRO A 274 -6.90 32.09 -0.56
CA PRO A 274 -7.77 31.11 -1.20
C PRO A 274 -8.16 31.58 -2.60
N ARG A 275 -7.91 30.71 -3.59
CA ARG A 275 -8.27 30.99 -4.99
C ARG A 275 -9.77 30.85 -5.20
N PRO A 276 -10.41 31.71 -6.02
CA PRO A 276 -11.80 31.48 -6.40
C PRO A 276 -11.94 30.13 -7.09
N LEU A 277 -12.90 29.32 -6.66
CA LEU A 277 -13.24 28.08 -7.36
C LEU A 277 -13.83 28.46 -8.72
N PRO A 278 -13.34 27.95 -9.87
CA PRO A 278 -13.92 28.25 -11.20
C PRO A 278 -15.42 27.91 -11.26
N GLU A 279 -16.17 28.54 -12.09
CA GLU A 279 -17.59 28.20 -12.32
C GLU A 279 -17.73 26.99 -13.25
N GLN A 280 -16.81 26.85 -14.18
CA GLN A 280 -16.74 25.80 -15.19
C GLN A 280 -15.32 25.22 -15.21
N ASP A 281 -15.13 24.15 -15.96
CA ASP A 281 -13.82 23.52 -16.22
C ASP A 281 -13.05 23.13 -14.95
N TRP A 282 -13.72 22.42 -14.06
CA TRP A 282 -13.08 21.90 -12.87
C TRP A 282 -12.12 20.76 -13.26
N ASN A 283 -10.84 21.05 -13.22
CA ASN A 283 -9.81 20.04 -13.34
C ASN A 283 -9.43 19.54 -11.94
N PRO A 284 -9.86 18.33 -11.53
CA PRO A 284 -9.56 17.82 -10.21
C PRO A 284 -8.06 17.80 -9.92
N ALA A 285 -7.24 17.46 -10.92
CA ALA A 285 -5.79 17.39 -10.75
C ALA A 285 -5.12 18.74 -10.45
N GLU A 286 -5.71 19.84 -10.88
CA GLU A 286 -5.20 21.19 -10.61
C GLU A 286 -5.73 21.78 -9.30
N LEU A 287 -6.93 21.36 -8.90
CA LEU A 287 -7.60 21.85 -7.69
C LEU A 287 -7.21 21.08 -6.43
N ASP A 288 -6.83 19.81 -6.55
CA ASP A 288 -6.48 18.97 -5.43
C ASP A 288 -5.33 19.56 -4.60
N ALA A 289 -5.44 19.48 -3.30
CA ALA A 289 -4.53 20.11 -2.34
C ALA A 289 -4.32 21.62 -2.60
N ARG A 290 -5.38 22.32 -2.97
CA ARG A 290 -5.40 23.79 -3.13
C ARG A 290 -6.42 24.42 -2.20
N ARG A 291 -6.06 25.56 -1.63
CA ARG A 291 -6.97 26.36 -0.84
C ARG A 291 -7.86 27.19 -1.78
N VAL A 292 -9.18 27.05 -1.60
CA VAL A 292 -10.18 27.69 -2.45
C VAL A 292 -11.20 28.45 -1.65
N ARG A 293 -11.86 29.42 -2.32
CA ARG A 293 -13.09 30.04 -1.84
C ARG A 293 -14.21 29.79 -2.83
N CYS A 294 -15.39 29.52 -2.32
CA CYS A 294 -16.57 29.35 -3.14
C CYS A 294 -17.82 29.84 -2.42
N GLU A 295 -18.88 30.04 -3.21
CA GLU A 295 -20.22 30.31 -2.73
C GLU A 295 -21.17 29.27 -3.31
N GLY A 296 -22.22 28.96 -2.58
CA GLY A 296 -23.27 28.04 -3.02
C GLY A 296 -24.52 28.13 -2.15
N VAL A 297 -25.58 27.45 -2.57
CA VAL A 297 -26.83 27.33 -1.81
C VAL A 297 -26.82 25.97 -1.12
N VAL A 298 -27.07 25.94 0.19
CA VAL A 298 -27.14 24.69 0.95
C VAL A 298 -28.39 23.94 0.54
N VAL A 299 -28.19 22.70 0.07
CA VAL A 299 -29.30 21.80 -0.31
C VAL A 299 -29.54 20.77 0.75
N GLU A 300 -28.46 20.26 1.35
CA GLU A 300 -28.52 19.28 2.43
C GLU A 300 -27.42 19.55 3.46
N GLN A 301 -27.74 19.29 4.72
CA GLN A 301 -26.80 19.25 5.82
C GLN A 301 -27.05 17.98 6.61
N ARG A 302 -26.04 17.12 6.76
CA ARG A 302 -26.18 15.89 7.51
C ARG A 302 -24.98 15.63 8.40
N ARG A 303 -25.22 14.97 9.52
CA ARG A 303 -24.16 14.49 10.41
C ARG A 303 -23.81 13.04 10.05
N THR A 304 -22.52 12.75 9.97
CA THR A 304 -21.98 11.41 9.76
C THR A 304 -21.11 11.01 10.95
N GLU A 305 -20.66 9.76 10.99
CA GLU A 305 -19.69 9.31 11.99
C GLU A 305 -18.37 10.08 11.95
N ARG A 306 -18.01 10.64 10.77
CA ARG A 306 -16.76 11.39 10.52
C ARG A 306 -16.92 12.89 10.61
N GLY A 307 -18.07 13.40 11.05
CA GLY A 307 -18.35 14.84 11.15
C GLY A 307 -19.55 15.28 10.32
N TRP A 308 -19.61 16.55 9.96
CA TRP A 308 -20.71 17.13 9.21
C TRP A 308 -20.38 17.25 7.72
N ILE A 309 -21.40 17.00 6.90
CA ILE A 309 -21.34 17.15 5.44
C ILE A 309 -22.43 18.13 5.01
N PHE A 310 -22.05 19.07 4.16
CA PHE A 310 -22.96 19.96 3.45
C PHE A 310 -22.93 19.63 1.97
N GLU A 311 -24.08 19.61 1.34
CA GLU A 311 -24.20 19.58 -0.09
C GLU A 311 -24.61 20.98 -0.57
N LEU A 312 -23.77 21.58 -1.40
CA LEU A 312 -24.01 22.91 -1.92
C LEU A 312 -24.32 22.85 -3.42
N GLN A 313 -25.35 23.55 -3.84
CA GLN A 313 -25.61 23.78 -5.24
C GLN A 313 -24.92 25.08 -5.70
N ARG A 314 -24.15 24.98 -6.78
CA ARG A 314 -23.52 26.10 -7.45
C ARG A 314 -23.79 26.03 -8.94
N GLY A 315 -24.77 26.82 -9.42
CA GLY A 315 -25.29 26.69 -10.77
C GLY A 315 -25.88 25.31 -11.03
N LEU A 316 -25.34 24.58 -12.02
CA LEU A 316 -25.77 23.22 -12.36
C LEU A 316 -24.94 22.13 -11.65
N ARG A 317 -24.04 22.50 -10.76
CA ARG A 317 -23.11 21.57 -10.11
C ARG A 317 -23.38 21.44 -8.64
N TRP A 318 -23.03 20.27 -8.09
CA TRP A 318 -23.08 19.94 -6.69
C TRP A 318 -21.68 19.92 -6.12
N LEU A 319 -21.52 20.45 -4.92
CA LEU A 319 -20.28 20.47 -4.16
C LEU A 319 -20.52 19.76 -2.83
N VAL A 320 -19.69 18.78 -2.53
CA VAL A 320 -19.64 18.18 -1.20
C VAL A 320 -18.64 18.98 -0.36
N VAL A 321 -19.09 19.49 0.78
CA VAL A 321 -18.27 20.20 1.74
C VAL A 321 -18.25 19.40 3.04
N ARG A 322 -17.07 19.03 3.49
CA ARG A 322 -16.87 18.30 4.75
C ARG A 322 -16.35 19.26 5.81
N TRP A 323 -17.07 19.35 6.91
CA TRP A 323 -16.64 20.08 8.09
C TRP A 323 -15.71 19.20 8.93
N ASP A 324 -14.42 19.44 8.80
CA ASP A 324 -13.35 18.66 9.42
C ASP A 324 -12.75 19.43 10.61
N ARG A 325 -13.65 19.86 11.52
CA ARG A 325 -13.32 20.62 12.73
C ARG A 325 -13.95 19.93 13.95
N PRO A 326 -13.36 20.10 15.15
CA PRO A 326 -13.90 19.53 16.38
C PRO A 326 -15.19 20.21 16.84
N ASP A 327 -15.37 21.50 16.48
CA ASP A 327 -16.56 22.28 16.81
C ASP A 327 -17.70 21.98 15.82
N ALA A 328 -18.95 22.14 16.28
CA ALA A 328 -20.10 22.03 15.41
C ALA A 328 -20.11 23.18 14.38
N PRO A 329 -20.54 22.90 13.13
CA PRO A 329 -20.74 23.97 12.17
C PRO A 329 -21.82 24.94 12.62
N PRO A 330 -21.84 26.20 12.11
CA PRO A 330 -22.96 27.11 12.34
C PRO A 330 -24.25 26.47 11.81
N GLU A 331 -25.37 26.77 12.48
CA GLU A 331 -26.68 26.38 11.96
C GLU A 331 -26.97 27.10 10.65
N VAL A 332 -27.13 26.32 9.59
CA VAL A 332 -27.43 26.85 8.26
C VAL A 332 -28.68 26.18 7.74
N ALA A 333 -29.72 26.97 7.49
CA ALA A 333 -30.95 26.44 6.93
C ALA A 333 -30.75 25.98 5.47
N VAL A 334 -31.42 24.90 5.06
CA VAL A 334 -31.50 24.51 3.65
C VAL A 334 -32.10 25.68 2.86
N GLY A 335 -31.51 25.98 1.70
CA GLY A 335 -31.82 27.15 0.88
C GLY A 335 -30.98 28.41 1.18
N SER A 336 -30.21 28.41 2.28
CA SER A 336 -29.29 29.53 2.58
C SER A 336 -28.15 29.60 1.60
N ARG A 337 -27.75 30.80 1.24
CA ARG A 337 -26.51 31.05 0.49
C ARG A 337 -25.34 31.17 1.45
N VAL A 338 -24.30 30.41 1.18
CA VAL A 338 -23.09 30.40 2.02
C VAL A 338 -21.87 30.71 1.20
N ALA A 339 -20.91 31.42 1.83
CA ALA A 339 -19.57 31.60 1.31
C ALA A 339 -18.60 30.88 2.24
N LEU A 340 -17.67 30.10 1.66
CA LEU A 340 -16.70 29.33 2.44
C LEU A 340 -15.32 29.33 1.82
N THR A 341 -14.33 29.08 2.68
CA THR A 341 -12.97 28.71 2.28
C THR A 341 -12.69 27.29 2.75
N GLY A 342 -11.81 26.61 2.05
CA GLY A 342 -11.40 25.25 2.40
C GLY A 342 -10.37 24.71 1.43
N VAL A 343 -9.99 23.45 1.61
CA VAL A 343 -9.02 22.76 0.76
C VAL A 343 -9.71 21.73 -0.11
N CYS A 344 -9.47 21.76 -1.41
CA CYS A 344 -9.97 20.73 -2.32
C CYS A 344 -9.27 19.41 -2.09
N ALA A 345 -10.04 18.34 -2.01
CA ALA A 345 -9.58 16.97 -1.90
C ALA A 345 -10.27 16.10 -2.96
N VAL A 346 -9.49 15.57 -3.90
CA VAL A 346 -9.98 14.60 -4.88
C VAL A 346 -10.20 13.27 -4.20
N THR A 347 -11.39 12.69 -4.34
CA THR A 347 -11.71 11.38 -3.78
C THR A 347 -11.12 10.29 -4.67
N PRO A 348 -10.31 9.34 -4.15
CA PRO A 348 -9.85 8.19 -4.91
C PRO A 348 -11.04 7.38 -5.45
N ALA A 349 -10.94 6.90 -6.68
CA ALA A 349 -11.92 5.97 -7.24
C ALA A 349 -11.90 4.68 -6.41
N GLY A 350 -13.04 4.29 -5.81
CA GLY A 350 -13.15 3.06 -5.02
C GLY A 350 -13.65 3.23 -3.57
N LEU A 351 -13.74 4.44 -3.05
CA LEU A 351 -14.51 4.70 -1.83
C LEU A 351 -15.94 5.05 -2.25
N GLU A 352 -16.73 4.01 -2.41
CA GLU A 352 -18.15 4.10 -2.71
C GLU A 352 -18.90 4.71 -1.52
N GLU A 353 -19.26 5.95 -1.67
CA GLU A 353 -20.59 6.48 -1.36
C GLU A 353 -20.66 7.82 -2.09
N ALA A 354 -21.30 7.80 -3.26
CA ALA A 354 -21.64 8.94 -4.07
C ALA A 354 -20.48 9.81 -4.60
N ALA A 355 -19.81 9.35 -5.62
CA ALA A 355 -19.15 10.30 -6.52
C ALA A 355 -19.15 9.77 -7.94
N GLU A 356 -19.89 10.43 -8.81
CA GLU A 356 -19.61 10.43 -10.24
C GLU A 356 -18.10 10.59 -10.46
N ALA A 357 -17.52 9.80 -11.35
CA ALA A 357 -16.09 9.79 -11.61
C ALA A 357 -15.56 11.20 -11.85
N GLY A 358 -14.73 11.71 -10.93
CA GLY A 358 -14.12 13.04 -11.03
C GLY A 358 -14.59 14.08 -10.02
N SER A 359 -15.35 13.69 -8.99
CA SER A 359 -15.76 14.61 -7.95
C SER A 359 -14.63 14.88 -6.95
N PHE A 360 -14.58 16.09 -6.45
CA PHE A 360 -13.78 16.48 -5.30
C PHE A 360 -14.70 17.02 -4.20
N GLN A 361 -14.22 16.98 -2.99
CA GLN A 361 -14.85 17.61 -1.84
C GLN A 361 -14.03 18.80 -1.36
N ILE A 362 -14.66 19.73 -0.65
CA ILE A 362 -13.98 20.82 0.02
C ILE A 362 -13.90 20.49 1.51
N LEU A 363 -12.69 20.45 2.04
CA LEU A 363 -12.43 20.26 3.46
C LEU A 363 -12.36 21.60 4.15
N VAL A 364 -13.23 21.84 5.14
CA VAL A 364 -13.24 23.06 5.95
C VAL A 364 -12.58 22.77 7.27
N GLY A 365 -11.36 23.26 7.44
CA GLY A 365 -10.53 23.07 8.63
C GLY A 365 -10.59 24.23 9.61
N PRO A 366 -9.79 24.18 10.71
CA PRO A 366 -9.77 25.21 11.75
C PRO A 366 -9.37 26.61 11.25
N ALA A 367 -8.59 26.69 10.18
CA ALA A 367 -8.13 27.93 9.58
C ALA A 367 -9.07 28.49 8.48
N ASP A 368 -10.19 27.83 8.23
CA ASP A 368 -11.12 28.19 7.18
C ASP A 368 -12.40 28.84 7.74
N MET A 369 -13.16 29.50 6.87
CA MET A 369 -14.38 30.21 7.24
C MET A 369 -15.58 29.68 6.47
N LEU A 370 -16.74 29.68 7.14
CA LEU A 370 -18.06 29.54 6.54
C LEU A 370 -18.90 30.72 7.02
N ARG A 371 -19.50 31.46 6.10
CA ARG A 371 -20.40 32.59 6.34
C ARG A 371 -21.71 32.36 5.64
N VAL A 372 -22.81 32.67 6.32
CA VAL A 372 -24.18 32.62 5.82
C VAL A 372 -24.58 33.97 5.27
#